data_b146a5b5c798ce5b94e7e116a08bf84d
#
_entry.id   b146a5b5c798ce5b94e7e116a08bf84d
#
_cell.length_a   1.000
_cell.length_b   1.000
_cell.length_c   1.000
_cell.angle_alpha   90.00
_cell.angle_beta   90.00
_cell.angle_gamma   90.00
#
_symmetry.space_group_name_H-M   'P 1'
#
loop_
_entity.id
_entity.type
_entity.pdbx_description
1 polymer ?
#
loop_
_entity_poly.entity_id
_entity_poly.type
_entity_poly.pdbx_seq_one_letter_code
_entity_poly.pdbx_strand_id
1 'polypeptide(L)'
;MRAFVLTGPGEFAVRDVPEPVAVPGEVVVDVERVGVCGTDLEFFTGDMAYLHQGHACYPMRLGHEWAGRVRAVGAGVDPGWVGRRVMGDTMLGCGSCRRCRRGQQHVCEKREEVGIRGGRAGALAERLAVPAGSLHALPDSVDPELGALVEPGGNALRAARATGAGPGDRVLVLGPGTIGLLVALFVRAAGAEVHLMGATEDSLAFARSLGFPHAWREDTLPDLPFDAVVDATNAVHLPALAQESVEPGGRLVYIGLAAEPSLIDTRALVLKDVTAVGILSASPGLDATIKAYAEKAVDPRPLVAATVALDAIGAVLAGERPAGAGPGPKIHVDPRLM
;
A
#
# COMPACT_ATOMS: atom_id res chain seq x y z
N MET A 1 -22.84 -0.13 14.41
CA MET A 1 -22.03 -0.92 13.47
C MET A 1 -20.81 -1.49 14.16
N ARG A 2 -20.34 -2.67 13.74
CA ARG A 2 -19.11 -3.27 14.27
C ARG A 2 -17.87 -2.59 13.70
N ALA A 3 -16.86 -2.39 14.54
CA ALA A 3 -15.57 -1.83 14.12
C ALA A 3 -14.44 -2.39 15.00
N PHE A 4 -13.27 -2.61 14.39
CA PHE A 4 -12.03 -2.85 15.13
C PHE A 4 -11.50 -1.50 15.62
N VAL A 5 -11.30 -1.38 16.92
CA VAL A 5 -10.82 -0.16 17.58
C VAL A 5 -9.57 -0.49 18.37
N LEU A 6 -8.48 0.18 18.02
CA LEU A 6 -7.21 0.10 18.72
C LEU A 6 -7.20 1.18 19.81
N THR A 7 -7.01 0.79 21.07
CA THR A 7 -7.06 1.69 22.24
C THR A 7 -5.70 2.01 22.84
N GLY A 8 -4.69 1.23 22.48
CA GLY A 8 -3.30 1.35 22.88
C GLY A 8 -2.45 0.31 22.17
N PRO A 9 -1.12 0.30 22.34
CA PRO A 9 -0.26 -0.72 21.77
C PRO A 9 -0.68 -2.13 22.23
N GLY A 10 -1.05 -3.01 21.30
CA GLY A 10 -1.55 -4.35 21.56
C GLY A 10 -2.94 -4.41 22.20
N GLU A 11 -3.57 -3.26 22.49
CA GLU A 11 -4.89 -3.17 23.12
C GLU A 11 -5.97 -2.84 22.09
N PHE A 12 -6.89 -3.76 21.86
CA PHE A 12 -7.94 -3.60 20.86
C PHE A 12 -9.26 -4.25 21.27
N ALA A 13 -10.33 -3.87 20.60
CA ALA A 13 -11.61 -4.55 20.68
C ALA A 13 -12.39 -4.40 19.37
N VAL A 14 -13.07 -5.47 18.95
CA VAL A 14 -14.18 -5.35 18.00
C VAL A 14 -15.43 -5.02 18.80
N ARG A 15 -16.02 -3.85 18.55
CA ARG A 15 -17.15 -3.34 19.33
C ARG A 15 -18.13 -2.56 18.48
N ASP A 16 -19.32 -2.39 19.00
CA ASP A 16 -20.31 -1.50 18.40
C ASP A 16 -19.91 -0.04 18.59
N VAL A 17 -19.92 0.68 17.47
CA VAL A 17 -19.70 2.13 17.40
C VAL A 17 -20.87 2.79 16.67
N PRO A 18 -21.12 4.09 16.87
CA PRO A 18 -22.12 4.81 16.08
C PRO A 18 -21.89 4.66 14.59
N GLU A 19 -22.97 4.53 13.81
CA GLU A 19 -22.89 4.54 12.37
C GLU A 19 -22.44 5.90 11.86
N PRO A 20 -21.55 5.95 10.83
CA PRO A 20 -21.16 7.21 10.22
C PRO A 20 -22.35 7.81 9.46
N VAL A 21 -22.43 9.13 9.47
CA VAL A 21 -23.43 9.90 8.71
C VAL A 21 -22.69 10.64 7.60
N ALA A 22 -23.26 10.62 6.38
CA ALA A 22 -22.72 11.40 5.27
C ALA A 22 -22.97 12.90 5.51
N VAL A 23 -21.95 13.62 5.97
CA VAL A 23 -22.02 15.09 6.10
C VAL A 23 -21.86 15.74 4.72
N PRO A 24 -22.15 17.06 4.56
CA PRO A 24 -22.01 17.72 3.25
C PRO A 24 -20.62 17.48 2.63
N GLY A 25 -20.60 17.01 1.37
CA GLY A 25 -19.38 16.70 0.62
C GLY A 25 -18.82 15.28 0.86
N GLU A 26 -19.39 14.52 1.79
CA GLU A 26 -18.94 13.15 2.10
C GLU A 26 -19.93 12.08 1.61
N VAL A 27 -19.46 10.85 1.56
CA VAL A 27 -20.25 9.65 1.35
C VAL A 27 -20.06 8.67 2.51
N VAL A 28 -21.05 7.81 2.71
CA VAL A 28 -20.90 6.60 3.54
C VAL A 28 -20.79 5.40 2.62
N VAL A 29 -19.79 4.56 2.88
CA VAL A 29 -19.50 3.34 2.13
C VAL A 29 -19.76 2.13 3.01
N ASP A 30 -20.51 1.14 2.52
CA ASP A 30 -20.51 -0.22 3.07
C ASP A 30 -19.19 -0.87 2.65
N VAL A 31 -18.34 -1.22 3.61
CA VAL A 31 -17.03 -1.80 3.34
C VAL A 31 -17.16 -3.27 2.97
N GLU A 32 -16.61 -3.66 1.83
CA GLU A 32 -16.65 -5.04 1.33
C GLU A 32 -15.31 -5.77 1.52
N ARG A 33 -14.19 -5.03 1.53
CA ARG A 33 -12.84 -5.60 1.69
C ARG A 33 -11.86 -4.56 2.21
N VAL A 34 -10.95 -4.98 3.09
CA VAL A 34 -9.84 -4.17 3.59
C VAL A 34 -8.56 -4.99 3.56
N GLY A 35 -7.48 -4.45 3.04
CA GLY A 35 -6.14 -5.03 3.16
C GLY A 35 -5.49 -4.66 4.49
N VAL A 36 -4.73 -5.58 5.07
CA VAL A 36 -3.87 -5.33 6.23
C VAL A 36 -2.47 -4.96 5.75
N CYS A 37 -1.97 -3.82 6.24
CA CYS A 37 -0.68 -3.25 5.86
C CYS A 37 0.33 -3.29 7.02
N GLY A 38 1.62 -3.18 6.71
CA GLY A 38 2.67 -2.99 7.72
C GLY A 38 2.43 -1.75 8.60
N THR A 39 1.87 -0.68 8.05
CA THR A 39 1.47 0.51 8.80
C THR A 39 0.45 0.21 9.91
N ASP A 40 -0.51 -0.70 9.65
CA ASP A 40 -1.47 -1.12 10.68
C ASP A 40 -0.76 -1.87 11.83
N LEU A 41 0.29 -2.65 11.49
CA LEU A 41 1.13 -3.34 12.47
C LEU A 41 1.95 -2.33 13.31
N GLU A 42 2.54 -1.31 12.67
CA GLU A 42 3.29 -0.27 13.40
C GLU A 42 2.40 0.50 14.39
N PHE A 43 1.14 0.77 14.04
CA PHE A 43 0.16 1.30 15.01
C PHE A 43 -0.17 0.30 16.11
N PHE A 44 -0.32 -0.98 15.77
CA PHE A 44 -0.63 -2.02 16.73
C PHE A 44 0.50 -2.20 17.77
N THR A 45 1.76 -2.13 17.34
CA THR A 45 2.92 -2.22 18.24
C THR A 45 3.22 -0.90 18.97
N GLY A 46 2.74 0.24 18.47
CA GLY A 46 3.04 1.57 19.00
C GLY A 46 4.29 2.21 18.40
N ASP A 47 4.92 1.57 17.40
CA ASP A 47 6.17 2.04 16.79
C ASP A 47 5.94 3.13 15.73
N MET A 48 4.68 3.33 15.30
CA MET A 48 4.37 4.29 14.24
C MET A 48 4.82 5.70 14.60
N ALA A 49 5.69 6.29 13.79
CA ALA A 49 6.27 7.61 14.02
C ALA A 49 5.20 8.72 14.22
N TYR A 50 4.05 8.61 13.59
CA TYR A 50 2.95 9.59 13.73
C TYR A 50 2.37 9.64 15.13
N LEU A 51 2.44 8.58 15.93
CA LEU A 51 2.06 8.59 17.34
C LEU A 51 3.01 9.48 18.15
N HIS A 52 4.31 9.39 17.89
CA HIS A 52 5.36 10.13 18.58
C HIS A 52 5.45 11.59 18.12
N GLN A 53 4.99 11.89 16.90
CA GLN A 53 4.95 13.24 16.33
C GLN A 53 3.64 14.00 16.60
N GLY A 54 2.67 13.38 17.26
CA GLY A 54 1.37 13.99 17.55
C GLY A 54 0.44 14.10 16.33
N HIS A 55 0.68 13.31 15.29
CA HIS A 55 -0.17 13.25 14.10
C HIS A 55 -1.28 12.22 14.20
N ALA A 56 -1.14 11.25 15.11
CA ALA A 56 -2.13 10.24 15.42
C ALA A 56 -2.18 10.00 16.94
N CYS A 57 -3.30 9.49 17.44
CA CYS A 57 -3.46 9.10 18.84
C CYS A 57 -4.50 8.00 18.99
N TYR A 58 -4.40 7.22 20.05
CA TYR A 58 -5.43 6.27 20.46
C TYR A 58 -6.57 7.00 21.22
N PRO A 59 -7.82 6.49 21.19
CA PRO A 59 -8.26 5.34 20.39
C PRO A 59 -8.42 5.69 18.92
N MET A 60 -8.16 4.71 18.02
CA MET A 60 -8.27 4.91 16.58
C MET A 60 -8.84 3.68 15.86
N ARG A 61 -9.34 3.87 14.66
CA ARG A 61 -9.75 2.81 13.73
C ARG A 61 -8.79 2.77 12.57
N LEU A 62 -8.16 1.63 12.38
CA LEU A 62 -7.19 1.36 11.31
C LEU A 62 -7.87 0.99 9.98
N GLY A 63 -7.05 0.70 8.97
CA GLY A 63 -7.46 0.21 7.66
C GLY A 63 -7.58 1.32 6.62
N HIS A 64 -6.69 1.29 5.66
CA HIS A 64 -6.58 2.32 4.61
C HIS A 64 -6.56 1.73 3.19
N GLU A 65 -6.41 0.43 3.04
CA GLU A 65 -6.47 -0.31 1.78
C GLU A 65 -7.87 -0.93 1.63
N TRP A 66 -8.84 -0.22 1.08
CA TRP A 66 -10.23 -0.68 1.13
C TRP A 66 -10.97 -0.56 -0.19
N ALA A 67 -12.00 -1.41 -0.34
CA ALA A 67 -13.02 -1.32 -1.36
C ALA A 67 -14.40 -1.55 -0.74
N GLY A 68 -15.42 -0.93 -1.32
CA GLY A 68 -16.79 -1.06 -0.84
C GLY A 68 -17.81 -0.47 -1.81
N ARG A 69 -19.03 -0.32 -1.33
CA ARG A 69 -20.14 0.19 -2.11
C ARG A 69 -20.74 1.43 -1.44
N VAL A 70 -20.90 2.49 -2.20
CA VAL A 70 -21.51 3.74 -1.68
C VAL A 70 -22.95 3.45 -1.24
N ARG A 71 -23.22 3.67 0.05
CA ARG A 71 -24.51 3.49 0.70
C ARG A 71 -25.35 4.75 0.70
N ALA A 72 -24.72 5.88 1.00
CA ALA A 72 -25.39 7.18 1.12
C ALA A 72 -24.44 8.31 0.75
N VAL A 73 -25.01 9.43 0.34
CA VAL A 73 -24.30 10.64 -0.03
C VAL A 73 -24.78 11.82 0.81
N GLY A 74 -23.86 12.71 1.18
CA GLY A 74 -24.17 13.96 1.87
C GLY A 74 -24.59 15.05 0.90
N ALA A 75 -25.06 16.18 1.46
CA ALA A 75 -25.44 17.34 0.68
C ALA A 75 -24.30 17.80 -0.24
N GLY A 76 -24.61 18.16 -1.48
CA GLY A 76 -23.66 18.60 -2.49
C GLY A 76 -22.90 17.51 -3.21
N VAL A 77 -23.14 16.23 -2.89
CA VAL A 77 -22.57 15.08 -3.61
C VAL A 77 -23.58 14.55 -4.62
N ASP A 78 -23.08 14.17 -5.81
CA ASP A 78 -23.89 13.55 -6.86
C ASP A 78 -24.55 12.25 -6.34
N PRO A 79 -25.90 12.14 -6.32
CA PRO A 79 -26.59 10.92 -5.90
C PRO A 79 -26.31 9.71 -6.79
N GLY A 80 -25.81 9.92 -8.01
CA GLY A 80 -25.37 8.85 -8.90
C GLY A 80 -24.22 7.98 -8.35
N TRP A 81 -23.59 8.38 -7.25
CA TRP A 81 -22.63 7.55 -6.53
C TRP A 81 -23.29 6.38 -5.77
N VAL A 82 -24.53 6.53 -5.32
CA VAL A 82 -25.20 5.48 -4.53
C VAL A 82 -25.24 4.15 -5.30
N GLY A 83 -24.82 3.07 -4.64
CA GLY A 83 -24.74 1.73 -5.21
C GLY A 83 -23.49 1.45 -6.04
N ARG A 84 -22.68 2.45 -6.38
CA ARG A 84 -21.41 2.22 -7.09
C ARG A 84 -20.38 1.54 -6.19
N ARG A 85 -19.63 0.61 -6.78
CA ARG A 85 -18.44 0.08 -6.13
C ARG A 85 -17.28 1.06 -6.28
N VAL A 86 -16.58 1.30 -5.17
CA VAL A 86 -15.52 2.32 -5.06
C VAL A 86 -14.36 1.81 -4.22
N MET A 87 -13.22 2.42 -4.41
CA MET A 87 -12.15 2.53 -3.43
C MET A 87 -11.88 4.02 -3.18
N GLY A 88 -11.08 4.36 -2.17
CA GLY A 88 -10.78 5.76 -1.88
C GLY A 88 -9.30 6.02 -1.70
N ASP A 89 -8.87 7.23 -2.09
CA ASP A 89 -7.54 7.72 -1.78
C ASP A 89 -7.38 7.84 -0.26
N THR A 90 -6.31 7.27 0.27
CA THR A 90 -5.95 7.37 1.69
C THR A 90 -5.60 8.81 2.07
N MET A 91 -5.01 9.57 1.16
CA MET A 91 -4.48 10.92 1.39
C MET A 91 -5.53 12.01 1.13
N LEU A 92 -6.08 12.57 2.18
CA LEU A 92 -7.10 13.60 2.12
C LEU A 92 -6.46 14.99 2.27
N GLY A 93 -6.11 15.62 1.16
CA GLY A 93 -5.52 16.97 1.18
C GLY A 93 -6.55 18.06 1.49
N CYS A 94 -6.07 19.25 1.87
CA CYS A 94 -6.93 20.41 2.20
C CYS A 94 -7.66 21.04 0.99
N GLY A 95 -7.39 20.60 -0.24
CA GLY A 95 -7.96 21.10 -1.49
C GLY A 95 -7.49 22.50 -1.94
N SER A 96 -7.02 23.35 -1.02
CA SER A 96 -6.77 24.77 -1.28
C SER A 96 -5.30 25.20 -1.37
N CYS A 97 -4.36 24.41 -0.86
CA CYS A 97 -2.94 24.76 -0.90
C CYS A 97 -2.31 24.53 -2.30
N ARG A 98 -1.09 25.07 -2.51
CA ARG A 98 -0.36 24.93 -3.79
C ARG A 98 -0.17 23.47 -4.18
N ARG A 99 0.11 22.58 -3.24
CA ARG A 99 0.31 21.14 -3.49
C ARG A 99 -1.00 20.49 -3.96
N CYS A 100 -2.10 20.72 -3.25
CA CYS A 100 -3.40 20.17 -3.63
C CYS A 100 -3.86 20.64 -5.01
N ARG A 101 -3.70 21.96 -5.32
CA ARG A 101 -4.04 22.50 -6.65
C ARG A 101 -3.19 21.94 -7.80
N ARG A 102 -2.10 21.26 -7.50
CA ARG A 102 -1.22 20.55 -8.45
C ARG A 102 -1.46 19.05 -8.50
N GLY A 103 -2.50 18.53 -7.83
CA GLY A 103 -2.74 17.09 -7.71
C GLY A 103 -1.74 16.36 -6.80
N GLN A 104 -1.08 17.10 -5.90
CA GLN A 104 -0.10 16.57 -4.95
C GLN A 104 -0.66 16.55 -3.53
N GLN A 105 -1.92 16.13 -3.36
CA GLN A 105 -2.61 16.09 -2.05
C GLN A 105 -1.87 15.23 -1.03
N HIS A 106 -1.21 14.17 -1.46
CA HIS A 106 -0.44 13.25 -0.62
C HIS A 106 0.74 13.91 0.12
N VAL A 107 1.22 15.05 -0.34
CA VAL A 107 2.25 15.86 0.34
C VAL A 107 1.72 17.18 0.87
N CYS A 108 0.39 17.30 1.05
CA CYS A 108 -0.23 18.43 1.73
C CYS A 108 0.14 18.42 3.22
N GLU A 109 0.58 19.58 3.75
CA GLU A 109 0.95 19.66 5.18
C GLU A 109 -0.24 19.45 6.13
N LYS A 110 -1.45 19.84 5.66
CA LYS A 110 -2.71 19.72 6.40
C LYS A 110 -3.51 18.48 5.99
N ARG A 111 -2.85 17.47 5.39
CA ARG A 111 -3.57 16.27 5.01
C ARG A 111 -4.01 15.47 6.22
N GLU A 112 -5.16 14.86 6.09
CA GLU A 112 -5.57 13.71 6.88
C GLU A 112 -5.28 12.43 6.10
N GLU A 113 -5.18 11.30 6.78
CA GLU A 113 -4.98 10.00 6.15
C GLU A 113 -5.97 9.01 6.75
N VAL A 114 -6.78 8.36 5.90
CA VAL A 114 -7.82 7.42 6.34
C VAL A 114 -7.19 6.29 7.15
N GLY A 115 -7.61 6.12 8.40
CA GLY A 115 -7.12 5.08 9.30
C GLY A 115 -5.69 5.29 9.82
N ILE A 116 -5.06 6.46 9.53
CA ILE A 116 -3.64 6.70 9.83
C ILE A 116 -3.42 8.02 10.56
N ARG A 117 -3.92 9.15 10.02
CA ARG A 117 -3.52 10.48 10.47
C ARG A 117 -4.71 11.43 10.61
N GLY A 118 -4.61 12.35 11.59
CA GLY A 118 -5.58 13.45 11.76
C GLY A 118 -6.92 13.01 12.37
N GLY A 119 -6.97 11.83 13.00
CA GLY A 119 -8.19 11.29 13.62
C GLY A 119 -9.22 10.75 12.61
N ARG A 120 -8.89 10.70 11.33
CA ARG A 120 -9.78 10.13 10.31
C ARG A 120 -9.91 8.62 10.51
N ALA A 121 -11.15 8.17 10.73
CA ALA A 121 -11.44 6.76 10.95
C ALA A 121 -11.12 5.90 9.71
N GLY A 122 -10.55 4.73 9.94
CA GLY A 122 -10.24 3.75 8.90
C GLY A 122 -11.36 2.75 8.64
N ALA A 123 -11.10 1.88 7.67
CA ALA A 123 -12.05 0.95 7.07
C ALA A 123 -12.17 -0.42 7.76
N LEU A 124 -11.40 -0.70 8.84
CA LEU A 124 -11.60 -1.93 9.63
C LEU A 124 -12.90 -1.81 10.44
N ALA A 125 -14.00 -1.68 9.72
CA ALA A 125 -15.37 -1.51 10.20
C ALA A 125 -16.37 -1.90 9.10
N GLU A 126 -17.63 -2.10 9.45
CA GLU A 126 -18.69 -2.36 8.46
C GLU A 126 -18.95 -1.16 7.53
N ARG A 127 -18.70 0.07 8.01
CA ARG A 127 -18.94 1.30 7.24
C ARG A 127 -17.87 2.35 7.48
N LEU A 128 -17.67 3.17 6.45
CA LEU A 128 -16.68 4.25 6.44
C LEU A 128 -17.29 5.52 5.84
N ALA A 129 -17.03 6.68 6.46
CA ALA A 129 -17.33 7.98 5.86
C ALA A 129 -16.05 8.61 5.30
N VAL A 130 -16.10 9.06 4.04
CA VAL A 130 -14.98 9.72 3.35
C VAL A 130 -15.48 10.85 2.44
N PRO A 131 -14.64 11.85 2.13
CA PRO A 131 -14.96 12.87 1.13
C PRO A 131 -15.24 12.23 -0.24
N ALA A 132 -16.30 12.64 -0.90
CA ALA A 132 -16.64 12.15 -2.24
C ALA A 132 -15.50 12.39 -3.27
N GLY A 133 -14.74 13.46 -3.10
CA GLY A 133 -13.60 13.79 -3.96
C GLY A 133 -12.38 12.86 -3.81
N SER A 134 -12.38 11.95 -2.82
CA SER A 134 -11.35 10.93 -2.67
C SER A 134 -11.73 9.59 -3.33
N LEU A 135 -12.95 9.47 -3.88
CA LEU A 135 -13.44 8.22 -4.43
C LEU A 135 -12.94 7.98 -5.85
N HIS A 136 -12.62 6.73 -6.12
CA HIS A 136 -12.37 6.18 -7.45
C HIS A 136 -13.37 5.07 -7.72
N ALA A 137 -14.13 5.20 -8.82
CA ALA A 137 -15.10 4.18 -9.23
C ALA A 137 -14.37 2.92 -9.72
N LEU A 138 -14.82 1.77 -9.26
CA LEU A 138 -14.31 0.48 -9.70
C LEU A 138 -15.24 -0.07 -10.80
N PRO A 139 -14.69 -0.46 -11.97
CA PRO A 139 -15.48 -1.16 -12.99
C PRO A 139 -15.85 -2.56 -12.51
N ASP A 140 -16.89 -3.17 -13.13
CA ASP A 140 -17.41 -4.48 -12.72
C ASP A 140 -16.36 -5.62 -12.75
N SER A 141 -15.34 -5.49 -13.60
CA SER A 141 -14.22 -6.44 -13.67
C SER A 141 -13.28 -6.37 -12.47
N VAL A 142 -13.37 -5.31 -11.64
CA VAL A 142 -12.60 -5.13 -10.40
C VAL A 142 -13.53 -5.43 -9.23
N ASP A 143 -13.43 -6.66 -8.71
CA ASP A 143 -14.18 -7.10 -7.53
C ASP A 143 -13.61 -6.46 -6.23
N PRO A 144 -14.23 -6.66 -5.07
CA PRO A 144 -13.75 -6.06 -3.82
C PRO A 144 -12.33 -6.49 -3.43
N GLU A 145 -11.91 -7.71 -3.76
CA GLU A 145 -10.56 -8.20 -3.47
C GLU A 145 -9.51 -7.43 -4.27
N LEU A 146 -9.72 -7.29 -5.58
CA LEU A 146 -8.87 -6.44 -6.42
C LEU A 146 -8.94 -4.97 -6.00
N GLY A 147 -10.13 -4.50 -5.62
CA GLY A 147 -10.37 -3.13 -5.20
C GLY A 147 -9.54 -2.74 -3.95
N ALA A 148 -9.42 -3.64 -2.97
CA ALA A 148 -8.58 -3.42 -1.79
C ALA A 148 -7.08 -3.49 -2.10
N LEU A 149 -6.68 -4.09 -3.22
CA LEU A 149 -5.29 -4.11 -3.70
C LEU A 149 -4.92 -2.87 -4.55
N VAL A 150 -5.87 -1.97 -4.83
CA VAL A 150 -5.59 -0.77 -5.64
C VAL A 150 -4.71 0.22 -4.88
N GLU A 151 -4.93 0.40 -3.56
CA GLU A 151 -4.09 1.29 -2.76
C GLU A 151 -2.62 0.83 -2.77
N PRO A 152 -2.25 -0.37 -2.32
CA PRO A 152 -0.86 -0.81 -2.38
C PRO A 152 -0.34 -0.92 -3.84
N GLY A 153 -1.22 -1.25 -4.78
CA GLY A 153 -0.91 -1.27 -6.21
C GLY A 153 -0.54 0.10 -6.77
N GLY A 154 -1.22 1.16 -6.32
CA GLY A 154 -0.90 2.53 -6.72
C GLY A 154 0.48 2.99 -6.25
N ASN A 155 0.85 2.62 -5.02
CA ASN A 155 2.20 2.81 -4.50
C ASN A 155 3.24 2.10 -5.39
N ALA A 156 3.00 0.81 -5.67
CA ALA A 156 3.90 -0.03 -6.45
C ALA A 156 4.00 0.42 -7.92
N LEU A 157 2.89 0.80 -8.55
CA LEU A 157 2.89 1.32 -9.92
C LEU A 157 3.73 2.61 -10.03
N ARG A 158 3.64 3.49 -9.04
CA ARG A 158 4.47 4.70 -9.00
C ARG A 158 5.94 4.37 -8.87
N ALA A 159 6.29 3.42 -8.00
CA ALA A 159 7.67 2.94 -7.86
C ALA A 159 8.17 2.29 -9.15
N ALA A 160 7.38 1.41 -9.78
CA ALA A 160 7.71 0.80 -11.06
C ALA A 160 7.93 1.85 -12.17
N ARG A 161 7.05 2.85 -12.26
CA ARG A 161 7.23 3.95 -13.24
C ARG A 161 8.46 4.81 -12.97
N ALA A 162 8.83 5.00 -11.70
CA ALA A 162 10.01 5.77 -11.32
C ALA A 162 11.32 5.08 -11.73
N THR A 163 11.32 3.76 -11.94
CA THR A 163 12.48 3.04 -12.51
C THR A 163 12.78 3.48 -13.94
N GLY A 164 11.77 3.93 -14.68
CA GLY A 164 11.89 4.23 -16.12
C GLY A 164 12.14 3.00 -16.98
N ALA A 165 12.12 1.81 -16.40
CA ALA A 165 12.51 0.57 -17.07
C ALA A 165 11.45 0.08 -18.05
N GLY A 166 11.92 -0.56 -19.13
CA GLY A 166 11.15 -1.16 -20.20
C GLY A 166 11.85 -2.39 -20.78
N PRO A 167 11.49 -2.81 -22.01
CA PRO A 167 12.09 -3.97 -22.65
C PRO A 167 13.61 -3.81 -22.82
N GLY A 168 14.36 -4.80 -22.33
CA GLY A 168 15.83 -4.83 -22.36
C GLY A 168 16.49 -4.35 -21.08
N ASP A 169 15.76 -3.66 -20.20
CA ASP A 169 16.29 -3.22 -18.91
C ASP A 169 16.16 -4.32 -17.84
N ARG A 170 17.03 -4.29 -16.85
CA ARG A 170 17.05 -5.19 -15.71
C ARG A 170 16.79 -4.41 -14.43
N VAL A 171 15.81 -4.85 -13.64
CA VAL A 171 15.42 -4.20 -12.40
C VAL A 171 15.58 -5.15 -11.23
N LEU A 172 16.31 -4.72 -10.20
CA LEU A 172 16.38 -5.41 -8.91
C LEU A 172 15.33 -4.81 -7.96
N VAL A 173 14.51 -5.67 -7.35
CA VAL A 173 13.55 -5.29 -6.30
C VAL A 173 13.97 -5.95 -5.00
N LEU A 174 14.29 -5.13 -4.00
CA LEU A 174 14.64 -5.56 -2.65
C LEU A 174 13.36 -5.68 -1.83
N GLY A 175 13.13 -6.86 -1.24
CA GLY A 175 11.99 -7.17 -0.40
C GLY A 175 10.77 -7.73 -1.15
N PRO A 176 10.62 -9.06 -1.27
CA PRO A 176 9.47 -9.72 -1.90
C PRO A 176 8.25 -9.78 -0.96
N GLY A 177 7.95 -8.67 -0.29
CA GLY A 177 6.69 -8.43 0.42
C GLY A 177 5.59 -7.95 -0.54
N THR A 178 4.45 -7.49 0.00
CA THR A 178 3.32 -7.02 -0.82
C THR A 178 3.73 -5.94 -1.81
N ILE A 179 4.41 -4.89 -1.36
CA ILE A 179 4.82 -3.77 -2.22
C ILE A 179 5.85 -4.23 -3.25
N GLY A 180 6.91 -4.93 -2.83
CA GLY A 180 7.95 -5.37 -3.77
C GLY A 180 7.43 -6.33 -4.83
N LEU A 181 6.55 -7.27 -4.48
CA LEU A 181 5.93 -8.16 -5.46
C LEU A 181 4.99 -7.42 -6.41
N LEU A 182 4.24 -6.42 -5.93
CA LEU A 182 3.44 -5.55 -6.80
C LEU A 182 4.32 -4.73 -7.75
N VAL A 183 5.44 -4.18 -7.27
CA VAL A 183 6.43 -3.49 -8.12
C VAL A 183 6.95 -4.46 -9.18
N ALA A 184 7.35 -5.66 -8.79
CA ALA A 184 7.84 -6.69 -9.71
C ALA A 184 6.81 -7.05 -10.79
N LEU A 185 5.52 -7.16 -10.43
CA LEU A 185 4.43 -7.40 -11.38
C LEU A 185 4.29 -6.24 -12.39
N PHE A 186 4.35 -4.98 -11.94
CA PHE A 186 4.25 -3.82 -12.83
C PHE A 186 5.50 -3.65 -13.72
N VAL A 187 6.70 -3.87 -13.18
CA VAL A 187 7.96 -3.83 -13.95
C VAL A 187 7.96 -4.91 -15.02
N ARG A 188 7.54 -6.15 -14.68
CA ARG A 188 7.38 -7.23 -15.66
C ARG A 188 6.35 -6.89 -16.74
N ALA A 189 5.23 -6.27 -16.36
CA ALA A 189 4.21 -5.82 -17.32
C ALA A 189 4.73 -4.71 -18.25
N ALA A 190 5.72 -3.93 -17.82
CA ALA A 190 6.43 -2.97 -18.66
C ALA A 190 7.48 -3.61 -19.60
N GLY A 191 7.74 -4.91 -19.46
CA GLY A 191 8.64 -5.68 -20.32
C GLY A 191 10.08 -5.78 -19.84
N ALA A 192 10.42 -5.28 -18.66
CA ALA A 192 11.76 -5.38 -18.09
C ALA A 192 12.01 -6.74 -17.44
N GLU A 193 13.28 -7.15 -17.36
CA GLU A 193 13.73 -8.32 -16.60
C GLU A 193 13.72 -7.99 -15.11
N VAL A 194 13.09 -8.84 -14.30
CA VAL A 194 12.93 -8.62 -12.86
C VAL A 194 13.78 -9.59 -12.07
N HIS A 195 14.61 -9.06 -11.19
CA HIS A 195 15.28 -9.78 -10.12
C HIS A 195 14.69 -9.38 -8.78
N LEU A 196 14.50 -10.36 -7.89
CA LEU A 196 14.01 -10.15 -6.53
C LEU A 196 15.08 -10.58 -5.52
N MET A 197 15.27 -9.79 -4.47
CA MET A 197 16.09 -10.19 -3.34
C MET A 197 15.26 -10.22 -2.06
N GLY A 198 15.38 -11.30 -1.30
CA GLY A 198 14.61 -11.52 -0.08
C GLY A 198 15.39 -12.20 1.03
N ALA A 199 14.94 -12.02 2.27
CA ALA A 199 15.61 -12.55 3.45
C ALA A 199 15.30 -14.02 3.74
N THR A 200 14.15 -14.55 3.28
CA THR A 200 13.69 -15.92 3.60
C THR A 200 13.45 -16.74 2.36
N GLU A 201 13.76 -18.05 2.43
CA GLU A 201 13.50 -18.95 1.31
C GLU A 201 12.00 -19.07 0.98
N ASP A 202 11.12 -19.00 1.98
CA ASP A 202 9.67 -19.06 1.77
C ASP A 202 9.18 -17.90 0.89
N SER A 203 9.64 -16.68 1.15
CA SER A 203 9.29 -15.51 0.34
C SER A 203 9.86 -15.60 -1.08
N LEU A 204 11.05 -16.16 -1.25
CA LEU A 204 11.68 -16.38 -2.55
C LEU A 204 10.99 -17.50 -3.33
N ALA A 205 10.63 -18.60 -2.66
CA ALA A 205 9.86 -19.69 -3.26
C ALA A 205 8.49 -19.20 -3.74
N PHE A 206 7.83 -18.35 -2.95
CA PHE A 206 6.58 -17.71 -3.37
C PHE A 206 6.79 -16.81 -4.59
N ALA A 207 7.82 -15.96 -4.60
CA ALA A 207 8.16 -15.15 -5.77
C ALA A 207 8.39 -16.00 -7.03
N ARG A 208 9.11 -17.12 -6.91
CA ARG A 208 9.30 -18.07 -8.02
C ARG A 208 7.98 -18.69 -8.50
N SER A 209 7.06 -18.99 -7.59
CA SER A 209 5.73 -19.52 -7.95
C SER A 209 4.87 -18.52 -8.73
N LEU A 210 5.15 -17.20 -8.58
CA LEU A 210 4.53 -16.11 -9.36
C LEU A 210 5.19 -15.91 -10.74
N GLY A 211 6.19 -16.75 -11.09
CA GLY A 211 6.90 -16.66 -12.35
C GLY A 211 8.07 -15.68 -12.36
N PHE A 212 8.69 -15.41 -11.19
CA PHE A 212 9.93 -14.66 -11.06
C PHE A 212 11.10 -15.65 -10.79
N PRO A 213 11.77 -16.16 -11.81
CA PRO A 213 12.83 -17.16 -11.64
C PRO A 213 14.08 -16.59 -10.96
N HIS A 214 14.34 -15.31 -11.14
CA HIS A 214 15.49 -14.59 -10.58
C HIS A 214 15.18 -14.09 -9.19
N ALA A 215 15.19 -14.98 -8.19
CA ALA A 215 14.90 -14.68 -6.81
C ALA A 215 16.06 -15.16 -5.91
N TRP A 216 16.71 -14.22 -5.22
CA TRP A 216 18.02 -14.37 -4.59
C TRP A 216 17.96 -14.04 -3.10
N ARG A 217 18.84 -14.64 -2.34
CA ARG A 217 19.24 -14.11 -1.03
C ARG A 217 20.33 -13.07 -1.24
N GLU A 218 20.60 -12.26 -0.22
CA GLU A 218 21.62 -11.22 -0.30
C GLU A 218 23.02 -11.82 -0.60
N ASP A 219 23.36 -12.94 0.05
CA ASP A 219 24.65 -13.64 -0.11
C ASP A 219 24.80 -14.40 -1.45
N THR A 220 23.72 -14.53 -2.21
CA THR A 220 23.69 -15.19 -3.52
C THR A 220 23.29 -14.27 -4.66
N LEU A 221 23.09 -12.97 -4.38
CA LEU A 221 22.77 -11.98 -5.39
C LEU A 221 23.89 -11.94 -6.44
N PRO A 222 23.58 -12.16 -7.73
CA PRO A 222 24.62 -12.13 -8.75
C PRO A 222 25.14 -10.71 -8.96
N ASP A 223 26.43 -10.63 -9.27
CA ASP A 223 27.08 -9.38 -9.71
C ASP A 223 26.68 -9.08 -11.17
N LEU A 224 25.51 -8.49 -11.34
CA LEU A 224 24.92 -8.14 -12.62
C LEU A 224 24.63 -6.63 -12.66
N PRO A 225 24.70 -6.01 -13.85
CA PRO A 225 24.27 -4.64 -14.02
C PRO A 225 22.74 -4.53 -13.84
N PHE A 226 22.29 -3.62 -12.96
CA PHE A 226 20.88 -3.29 -12.79
C PHE A 226 20.63 -1.84 -13.21
N ASP A 227 19.80 -1.63 -14.24
CA ASP A 227 19.43 -0.32 -14.74
C ASP A 227 18.61 0.46 -13.71
N ALA A 228 17.86 -0.26 -12.86
CA ALA A 228 17.21 0.32 -11.71
C ALA A 228 17.15 -0.66 -10.52
N VAL A 229 17.17 -0.07 -9.31
CA VAL A 229 16.97 -0.82 -8.07
C VAL A 229 15.83 -0.17 -7.28
N VAL A 230 14.87 -0.97 -6.81
CA VAL A 230 13.77 -0.55 -5.96
C VAL A 230 13.95 -1.13 -4.58
N ASP A 231 14.09 -0.28 -3.55
CA ASP A 231 14.05 -0.73 -2.16
C ASP A 231 12.63 -0.61 -1.60
N ALA A 232 11.99 -1.77 -1.42
CA ALA A 232 10.66 -1.92 -0.83
C ALA A 232 10.73 -2.59 0.56
N THR A 233 11.83 -2.37 1.29
CA THR A 233 12.09 -2.97 2.60
C THR A 233 12.07 -1.93 3.73
N ASN A 234 12.12 -2.40 4.96
CA ASN A 234 12.35 -1.58 6.15
C ASN A 234 13.75 -1.80 6.76
N ALA A 235 14.67 -2.41 6.04
CA ALA A 235 16.01 -2.71 6.52
C ALA A 235 16.97 -1.52 6.34
N VAL A 236 17.61 -1.09 7.42
CA VAL A 236 18.47 0.12 7.45
C VAL A 236 19.66 0.04 6.50
N HIS A 237 20.20 -1.16 6.24
CA HIS A 237 21.39 -1.37 5.40
C HIS A 237 21.09 -1.48 3.89
N LEU A 238 19.86 -1.85 3.50
CA LEU A 238 19.54 -2.13 2.10
C LEU A 238 19.57 -0.90 1.18
N PRO A 239 19.31 0.33 1.62
CA PRO A 239 19.53 1.51 0.78
C PRO A 239 20.99 1.67 0.29
N ALA A 240 21.98 1.28 1.10
CA ALA A 240 23.38 1.25 0.69
C ALA A 240 23.65 0.15 -0.35
N LEU A 241 23.14 -1.07 -0.11
CA LEU A 241 23.22 -2.17 -1.09
C LEU A 241 22.56 -1.79 -2.42
N ALA A 242 21.39 -1.14 -2.39
CA ALA A 242 20.73 -0.65 -3.60
C ALA A 242 21.61 0.30 -4.41
N GLN A 243 22.32 1.19 -3.72
CA GLN A 243 23.26 2.13 -4.32
C GLN A 243 24.48 1.42 -4.93
N GLU A 244 24.98 0.37 -4.29
CA GLU A 244 26.10 -0.43 -4.81
C GLU A 244 25.70 -1.19 -6.07
N SER A 245 24.49 -1.75 -6.08
CA SER A 245 23.98 -2.62 -7.13
C SER A 245 23.52 -1.89 -8.41
N VAL A 246 23.22 -0.58 -8.32
CA VAL A 246 22.75 0.17 -9.49
C VAL A 246 23.90 0.52 -10.43
N GLU A 247 23.67 0.37 -11.74
CA GLU A 247 24.61 0.77 -12.78
C GLU A 247 24.80 2.30 -12.88
N PRO A 248 25.93 2.78 -13.42
CA PRO A 248 26.09 4.18 -13.77
C PRO A 248 24.97 4.67 -14.73
N GLY A 249 24.40 5.83 -14.43
CA GLY A 249 23.26 6.40 -15.15
C GLY A 249 21.91 5.80 -14.74
N GLY A 250 21.90 4.79 -13.85
CA GLY A 250 20.71 4.07 -13.44
C GLY A 250 19.83 4.82 -12.44
N ARG A 251 18.80 4.14 -11.93
CA ARG A 251 17.80 4.74 -11.03
C ARG A 251 17.68 3.96 -9.72
N LEU A 252 17.59 4.72 -8.63
CA LEU A 252 17.24 4.21 -7.29
C LEU A 252 15.85 4.68 -6.91
N VAL A 253 15.00 3.77 -6.49
CA VAL A 253 13.65 4.07 -6.03
C VAL A 253 13.47 3.57 -4.61
N TYR A 254 13.25 4.48 -3.68
CA TYR A 254 13.00 4.17 -2.29
C TYR A 254 11.50 4.30 -1.99
N ILE A 255 10.89 3.21 -1.56
CA ILE A 255 9.48 3.16 -1.17
C ILE A 255 9.30 2.53 0.21
N GLY A 256 10.24 1.69 0.63
CA GLY A 256 10.29 1.16 1.98
C GLY A 256 10.71 2.23 2.99
N LEU A 257 10.28 2.06 4.24
CA LEU A 257 10.60 2.95 5.35
C LEU A 257 11.23 2.14 6.47
N ALA A 258 12.49 2.45 6.80
CA ALA A 258 13.14 1.93 7.99
C ALA A 258 12.76 2.76 9.23
N ALA A 259 12.84 2.15 10.42
CA ALA A 259 12.59 2.85 11.69
C ALA A 259 13.65 3.91 12.00
N GLU A 260 14.86 3.76 11.44
CA GLU A 260 16.00 4.65 11.64
C GLU A 260 16.52 5.15 10.29
N PRO A 261 17.23 6.31 10.26
CA PRO A 261 17.88 6.81 9.05
C PRO A 261 18.91 5.82 8.51
N SER A 262 18.84 5.57 7.19
CA SER A 262 19.84 4.75 6.48
C SER A 262 21.03 5.60 6.04
N LEU A 263 22.23 5.00 6.03
CA LEU A 263 23.43 5.62 5.49
C LEU A 263 23.54 5.33 3.99
N ILE A 264 23.74 6.38 3.19
CA ILE A 264 24.07 6.28 1.77
C ILE A 264 25.29 7.17 1.45
N ASP A 265 26.16 6.74 0.55
CA ASP A 265 27.27 7.55 0.06
C ASP A 265 26.82 8.44 -1.11
N THR A 266 26.55 9.70 -0.83
CA THR A 266 26.16 10.66 -1.88
C THR A 266 27.24 10.90 -2.94
N ARG A 267 28.52 10.65 -2.63
CA ARG A 267 29.62 10.74 -3.61
C ARG A 267 29.48 9.65 -4.69
N ALA A 268 29.10 8.43 -4.27
CA ALA A 268 28.89 7.34 -5.20
C ALA A 268 27.69 7.62 -6.13
N LEU A 269 26.61 8.25 -5.62
CA LEU A 269 25.51 8.72 -6.48
C LEU A 269 25.98 9.68 -7.55
N VAL A 270 26.82 10.67 -7.18
CA VAL A 270 27.36 11.65 -8.13
C VAL A 270 28.31 11.00 -9.14
N LEU A 271 29.21 10.12 -8.68
CA LEU A 271 30.19 9.46 -9.55
C LEU A 271 29.56 8.46 -10.53
N LYS A 272 28.42 7.88 -10.18
CA LYS A 272 27.64 7.00 -11.05
C LYS A 272 26.57 7.75 -11.87
N ASP A 273 26.36 9.06 -11.68
CA ASP A 273 25.27 9.86 -12.30
C ASP A 273 23.89 9.25 -12.05
N VAL A 274 23.63 8.82 -10.82
CA VAL A 274 22.40 8.09 -10.45
C VAL A 274 21.27 9.04 -10.10
N THR A 275 20.07 8.78 -10.62
CA THR A 275 18.83 9.43 -10.16
C THR A 275 18.22 8.67 -9.01
N ALA A 276 18.13 9.26 -7.81
CA ALA A 276 17.47 8.69 -6.65
C ALA A 276 16.10 9.35 -6.39
N VAL A 277 15.05 8.53 -6.19
CA VAL A 277 13.65 8.99 -6.04
C VAL A 277 12.99 8.33 -4.83
N GLY A 278 12.35 9.14 -3.98
CA GLY A 278 11.46 8.66 -2.91
C GLY A 278 10.00 8.63 -3.37
N ILE A 279 9.27 7.57 -3.06
CA ILE A 279 7.85 7.41 -3.39
C ILE A 279 7.04 7.38 -2.09
N LEU A 280 6.13 8.33 -1.96
CA LEU A 280 5.14 8.39 -0.87
C LEU A 280 3.74 8.31 -1.46
N SER A 281 2.92 7.35 -0.99
CA SER A 281 1.49 7.24 -1.30
C SER A 281 1.13 6.78 -2.72
N ALA A 282 -0.06 6.19 -2.81
CA ALA A 282 -0.69 5.69 -4.04
C ALA A 282 -1.35 6.78 -4.89
N SER A 283 -1.69 7.95 -4.31
CA SER A 283 -2.63 8.94 -4.89
C SER A 283 -2.48 9.17 -6.41
N PRO A 284 -1.31 9.51 -6.95
CA PRO A 284 -1.18 9.73 -8.40
C PRO A 284 -1.22 8.43 -9.24
N GLY A 285 -1.22 7.26 -8.60
CA GLY A 285 -1.20 5.95 -9.26
C GLY A 285 -2.53 5.24 -9.32
N LEU A 286 -3.54 5.66 -8.55
CA LEU A 286 -4.78 4.91 -8.30
C LEU A 286 -5.56 4.59 -9.58
N ASP A 287 -5.92 5.57 -10.40
CA ASP A 287 -6.69 5.36 -11.63
C ASP A 287 -5.97 4.44 -12.62
N ALA A 288 -4.65 4.61 -12.75
CA ALA A 288 -3.85 3.78 -13.64
C ALA A 288 -3.72 2.33 -13.11
N THR A 289 -3.71 2.13 -11.81
CA THR A 289 -3.75 0.81 -11.18
C THR A 289 -5.10 0.14 -11.41
N ILE A 290 -6.21 0.85 -11.19
CA ILE A 290 -7.56 0.35 -11.49
C ILE A 290 -7.64 -0.11 -12.94
N LYS A 291 -7.14 0.71 -13.87
CA LYS A 291 -7.10 0.37 -15.30
C LYS A 291 -6.28 -0.90 -15.55
N ALA A 292 -5.07 -1.00 -15.01
CA ALA A 292 -4.20 -2.16 -15.20
C ALA A 292 -4.83 -3.47 -14.69
N TYR A 293 -5.54 -3.40 -13.56
CA TYR A 293 -6.26 -4.54 -12.99
C TYR A 293 -7.52 -4.89 -13.82
N ALA A 294 -8.28 -3.89 -14.26
CA ALA A 294 -9.47 -4.09 -15.09
C ALA A 294 -9.14 -4.72 -16.44
N GLU A 295 -8.02 -4.33 -17.05
CA GLU A 295 -7.49 -4.85 -18.33
C GLU A 295 -6.70 -6.15 -18.16
N LYS A 296 -6.51 -6.65 -16.92
CA LYS A 296 -5.73 -7.83 -16.59
C LYS A 296 -4.26 -7.75 -17.04
N ALA A 297 -3.73 -6.55 -17.20
CA ALA A 297 -2.30 -6.34 -17.46
C ALA A 297 -1.45 -6.77 -16.25
N VAL A 298 -2.00 -6.65 -15.04
CA VAL A 298 -1.46 -7.16 -13.79
C VAL A 298 -2.59 -7.82 -13.00
N ASP A 299 -2.36 -9.04 -12.50
CA ASP A 299 -3.26 -9.72 -11.56
C ASP A 299 -2.55 -9.93 -10.22
N PRO A 300 -2.87 -9.13 -9.17
CA PRO A 300 -2.24 -9.24 -7.87
C PRO A 300 -2.95 -10.22 -6.92
N ARG A 301 -4.07 -10.85 -7.30
CA ARG A 301 -4.84 -11.76 -6.41
C ARG A 301 -4.01 -12.84 -5.75
N PRO A 302 -3.02 -13.48 -6.44
CA PRO A 302 -2.19 -14.49 -5.78
C PRO A 302 -1.43 -14.00 -4.54
N LEU A 303 -1.30 -12.67 -4.35
CA LEU A 303 -0.69 -12.10 -3.15
C LEU A 303 -1.56 -12.24 -1.90
N VAL A 304 -2.88 -12.43 -2.06
CA VAL A 304 -3.81 -12.57 -0.95
C VAL A 304 -3.77 -13.99 -0.41
N ALA A 305 -3.23 -14.15 0.80
CA ALA A 305 -3.10 -15.45 1.45
C ALA A 305 -4.42 -15.93 2.07
N ALA A 306 -5.20 -15.00 2.62
CA ALA A 306 -6.48 -15.29 3.26
C ALA A 306 -7.36 -14.05 3.35
N THR A 307 -8.66 -14.27 3.50
CA THR A 307 -9.64 -13.27 3.91
C THR A 307 -10.26 -13.70 5.24
N VAL A 308 -10.24 -12.82 6.23
CA VAL A 308 -10.71 -13.11 7.59
C VAL A 308 -11.83 -12.15 8.03
N ALA A 309 -12.53 -12.48 9.10
CA ALA A 309 -13.50 -11.59 9.74
C ALA A 309 -12.80 -10.51 10.59
N LEU A 310 -13.53 -9.45 10.99
CA LEU A 310 -13.02 -8.39 11.88
C LEU A 310 -12.46 -8.95 13.19
N ASP A 311 -13.08 -9.99 13.75
CA ASP A 311 -12.68 -10.59 15.04
C ASP A 311 -11.28 -11.24 14.99
N ALA A 312 -10.81 -11.64 13.80
CA ALA A 312 -9.50 -12.25 13.63
C ALA A 312 -8.35 -11.23 13.47
N ILE A 313 -8.67 -9.93 13.34
CA ILE A 313 -7.65 -8.89 13.05
C ILE A 313 -6.61 -8.78 14.14
N GLY A 314 -7.01 -8.86 15.42
CA GLY A 314 -6.06 -8.77 16.52
C GLY A 314 -4.98 -9.83 16.45
N ALA A 315 -5.35 -11.08 16.17
CA ALA A 315 -4.42 -12.19 16.00
C ALA A 315 -3.48 -11.96 14.78
N VAL A 316 -4.04 -11.49 13.65
CA VAL A 316 -3.24 -11.15 12.46
C VAL A 316 -2.21 -10.05 12.76
N LEU A 317 -2.60 -8.98 13.46
CA LEU A 317 -1.69 -7.89 13.85
C LEU A 317 -0.69 -8.34 14.92
N ALA A 318 -1.01 -9.35 15.73
CA ALA A 318 -0.06 -10.01 16.64
C ALA A 318 0.91 -10.97 15.91
N GLY A 319 0.82 -11.08 14.57
CA GLY A 319 1.72 -11.92 13.76
C GLY A 319 1.23 -13.35 13.54
N GLU A 320 0.01 -13.70 13.97
CA GLU A 320 -0.55 -15.03 13.73
C GLU A 320 -1.01 -15.16 12.28
N ARG A 321 -0.62 -16.27 11.64
CA ARG A 321 -1.08 -16.59 10.30
C ARG A 321 -2.42 -17.32 10.35
N PRO A 322 -3.46 -16.87 9.62
CA PRO A 322 -4.76 -17.54 9.62
C PRO A 322 -4.65 -19.00 9.17
N ALA A 323 -5.45 -19.89 9.80
CA ALA A 323 -5.48 -21.29 9.44
C ALA A 323 -5.89 -21.46 7.97
N GLY A 324 -5.13 -22.29 7.22
CA GLY A 324 -5.35 -22.51 5.79
C GLY A 324 -4.92 -21.36 4.88
N ALA A 325 -4.25 -20.33 5.41
CA ALA A 325 -3.73 -19.24 4.59
C ALA A 325 -2.70 -19.75 3.56
N GLY A 326 -2.82 -19.27 2.33
CA GLY A 326 -1.86 -19.50 1.25
C GLY A 326 -0.51 -18.80 1.50
N PRO A 327 0.49 -18.96 0.64
CA PRO A 327 1.85 -18.44 0.85
C PRO A 327 1.98 -16.91 0.65
N GLY A 328 0.97 -16.24 0.12
CA GLY A 328 0.99 -14.80 -0.16
C GLY A 328 1.22 -13.93 1.09
N PRO A 329 1.79 -12.73 0.93
CA PRO A 329 2.09 -11.84 2.05
C PRO A 329 0.90 -11.01 2.55
N LYS A 330 -0.20 -10.93 1.79
CA LYS A 330 -1.34 -10.05 2.08
C LYS A 330 -2.47 -10.80 2.77
N ILE A 331 -2.98 -10.24 3.84
CA ILE A 331 -4.24 -10.66 4.47
C ILE A 331 -5.31 -9.61 4.19
N HIS A 332 -6.49 -10.08 3.81
CA HIS A 332 -7.68 -9.25 3.67
C HIS A 332 -8.67 -9.49 4.81
N VAL A 333 -9.49 -8.50 5.06
CA VAL A 333 -10.61 -8.53 5.98
C VAL A 333 -11.89 -8.30 5.22
N ASP A 334 -12.90 -9.11 5.44
CA ASP A 334 -14.28 -8.84 5.05
C ASP A 334 -15.07 -8.52 6.33
N PRO A 335 -15.45 -7.25 6.55
CA PRO A 335 -16.15 -6.86 7.78
C PRO A 335 -17.56 -7.47 7.93
N ARG A 336 -18.08 -8.09 6.88
CA ARG A 336 -19.42 -8.72 6.84
C ARG A 336 -19.39 -10.17 7.32
N LEU A 337 -18.19 -10.78 7.41
CA LEU A 337 -18.02 -12.13 7.98
C LEU A 337 -18.20 -12.08 9.51
N MET A 338 -18.78 -13.17 10.04
CA MET A 338 -18.95 -13.39 11.48
C MET A 338 -18.06 -14.55 11.95
#